data_97aa054b8b16da150237534924fe4a41
#
_entry.id   97aa054b8b16da150237534924fe4a41
#
_cell.length_a   1.000
_cell.length_b   1.000
_cell.length_c   1.000
_cell.angle_alpha   90.00
_cell.angle_beta   90.00
_cell.angle_gamma   90.00
#
_symmetry.space_group_name_H-M   'P 1'
#
loop_
_entity.id
_entity.type
_entity.pdbx_description
1 polymer ?
#
loop_
_entity_poly.entity_id
_entity_poly.type
_entity_poly.pdbx_seq_one_letter_code
_entity_poly.pdbx_strand_id
1 'polypeptide(L)'
;MRLTGRQYQQLTEALVDAFPEPQKLAQMVRFRLEKNLNAIAMGDDLTKIVFKLIGTAEAEAWVDQLIAAARESNPGNPRLFVFAQELHLATPTPSGLSGLALEKIIKKTNKFLDVNTWRERLGEIEAQVCRIEIIINNGREFGTGFLVAPNAVITNYHVMEAVIKGQAAPKDVILRFDYKQLGDRTIINQGTEYRLAEDWLIDKSPYVTENRLPTPDELDYALLLVDGVPGEERIGKNPEPGSPARGWIKLPTEPYEFLPNTPLLILQHPKAEPLKLAFDTDAIIGVNQNSTTVTYRTNTEPGSSGSPCFDIEWKLVALHHSGDPDWRNPTYNAGTPLSAIRSRLEKQDLWTDLLSNQPI
;
A
#
# COMPACT_ATOMS: atom_id res chain seq x y z
N MET A 1 -33.41 -8.72 -20.04
CA MET A 1 -32.58 -8.17 -21.16
C MET A 1 -33.01 -8.86 -22.44
N ARG A 2 -32.99 -8.19 -23.62
CA ARG A 2 -33.32 -8.77 -24.93
C ARG A 2 -32.01 -8.89 -25.75
N LEU A 3 -31.67 -10.08 -26.21
CA LEU A 3 -30.44 -10.35 -26.97
C LEU A 3 -30.61 -10.03 -28.45
N THR A 4 -29.60 -9.52 -29.11
CA THR A 4 -29.56 -9.49 -30.58
C THR A 4 -29.36 -10.91 -31.10
N GLY A 5 -29.71 -11.18 -32.38
CA GLY A 5 -29.52 -12.51 -32.98
C GLY A 5 -28.07 -13.01 -32.89
N ARG A 6 -27.07 -12.12 -33.02
CA ARG A 6 -25.64 -12.45 -32.84
C ARG A 6 -25.33 -12.83 -31.40
N GLN A 7 -25.79 -12.07 -30.43
CA GLN A 7 -25.61 -12.35 -29.00
C GLN A 7 -26.27 -13.67 -28.59
N TYR A 8 -27.45 -13.93 -29.14
CA TYR A 8 -28.17 -15.19 -28.90
C TYR A 8 -27.37 -16.40 -29.39
N GLN A 9 -26.77 -16.31 -30.59
CA GLN A 9 -25.88 -17.33 -31.13
C GLN A 9 -24.64 -17.51 -30.26
N GLN A 10 -23.95 -16.43 -29.93
CA GLN A 10 -22.74 -16.46 -29.11
C GLN A 10 -22.99 -17.07 -27.71
N LEU A 11 -24.10 -16.72 -27.06
CA LEU A 11 -24.49 -17.32 -25.78
C LEU A 11 -24.82 -18.81 -25.92
N THR A 12 -25.49 -19.21 -27.02
CA THR A 12 -25.76 -20.62 -27.29
C THR A 12 -24.46 -21.43 -27.42
N GLU A 13 -23.50 -20.94 -28.22
CA GLU A 13 -22.20 -21.55 -28.39
C GLU A 13 -21.39 -21.61 -27.08
N ALA A 14 -21.43 -20.54 -26.29
CA ALA A 14 -20.72 -20.45 -25.02
C ALA A 14 -21.30 -21.42 -23.96
N LEU A 15 -22.61 -21.56 -23.88
CA LEU A 15 -23.25 -22.51 -22.95
C LEU A 15 -23.04 -23.98 -23.37
N VAL A 16 -23.10 -24.27 -24.65
CA VAL A 16 -22.80 -25.64 -25.18
C VAL A 16 -21.35 -26.02 -24.89
N ASP A 17 -20.41 -25.11 -25.10
CA ASP A 17 -18.98 -25.28 -24.80
C ASP A 17 -18.71 -25.46 -23.29
N ALA A 18 -19.38 -24.67 -22.47
CA ALA A 18 -19.21 -24.75 -21.02
C ALA A 18 -19.85 -25.95 -20.36
N PHE A 19 -20.94 -26.47 -20.94
CA PHE A 19 -21.72 -27.59 -20.41
C PHE A 19 -21.97 -28.63 -21.51
N PRO A 20 -20.96 -29.40 -21.97
CA PRO A 20 -21.12 -30.34 -23.05
C PRO A 20 -22.04 -31.55 -22.72
N GLU A 21 -22.29 -31.73 -21.42
CA GLU A 21 -23.23 -32.76 -20.93
C GLU A 21 -24.56 -32.14 -20.48
N PRO A 22 -25.73 -32.55 -21.03
CA PRO A 22 -27.02 -31.99 -20.61
C PRO A 22 -27.30 -32.08 -19.11
N GLN A 23 -26.74 -33.10 -18.45
CA GLN A 23 -26.90 -33.32 -17.01
C GLN A 23 -26.18 -32.23 -16.20
N LYS A 24 -24.99 -31.79 -16.62
CA LYS A 24 -24.25 -30.70 -15.96
C LYS A 24 -24.95 -29.37 -16.14
N LEU A 25 -25.52 -29.12 -17.31
CA LEU A 25 -26.37 -27.94 -17.55
C LEU A 25 -27.60 -27.97 -16.65
N ALA A 26 -28.28 -29.11 -16.50
CA ALA A 26 -29.43 -29.30 -15.65
C ALA A 26 -29.10 -29.07 -14.16
N GLN A 27 -27.94 -29.53 -13.70
CA GLN A 27 -27.46 -29.30 -12.36
C GLN A 27 -27.21 -27.79 -12.10
N MET A 28 -26.55 -27.10 -13.01
CA MET A 28 -26.33 -25.65 -12.91
C MET A 28 -27.64 -24.91 -12.82
N VAL A 29 -28.59 -25.18 -13.72
CA VAL A 29 -29.92 -24.56 -13.74
C VAL A 29 -30.69 -24.85 -12.44
N ARG A 30 -30.59 -26.08 -11.91
CA ARG A 30 -31.26 -26.44 -10.66
C ARG A 30 -30.65 -25.79 -9.43
N PHE A 31 -29.32 -25.83 -9.31
CA PHE A 31 -28.65 -25.41 -8.07
C PHE A 31 -28.42 -23.90 -7.98
N ARG A 32 -28.29 -23.21 -9.13
CA ARG A 32 -27.99 -21.79 -9.16
C ARG A 32 -29.20 -20.91 -9.49
N LEU A 33 -30.18 -21.45 -10.21
CA LEU A 33 -31.37 -20.70 -10.66
C LEU A 33 -32.66 -21.22 -10.02
N GLU A 34 -32.59 -22.30 -9.25
CA GLU A 34 -33.75 -22.97 -8.62
C GLU A 34 -34.85 -23.40 -9.64
N LYS A 35 -34.44 -23.54 -10.92
CA LYS A 35 -35.33 -23.89 -12.03
C LYS A 35 -35.16 -25.35 -12.47
N ASN A 36 -36.13 -25.89 -13.17
CA ASN A 36 -36.03 -27.27 -13.70
C ASN A 36 -35.85 -27.22 -15.23
N LEU A 37 -34.63 -27.63 -15.70
CA LEU A 37 -34.29 -27.58 -17.11
C LEU A 37 -35.24 -28.43 -17.95
N ASN A 38 -35.66 -29.63 -17.49
CA ASN A 38 -36.58 -30.51 -18.22
C ASN A 38 -38.01 -29.91 -18.37
N ALA A 39 -38.41 -29.05 -17.47
CA ALA A 39 -39.66 -28.32 -17.57
C ALA A 39 -39.57 -27.14 -18.55
N ILE A 40 -38.36 -26.55 -18.70
CA ILE A 40 -38.12 -25.37 -19.54
C ILE A 40 -37.79 -25.79 -20.98
N ALA A 41 -36.92 -26.79 -21.14
CA ALA A 41 -36.36 -27.15 -22.44
C ALA A 41 -36.20 -28.68 -22.58
N MET A 42 -37.17 -29.37 -23.17
CA MET A 42 -37.02 -30.76 -23.59
C MET A 42 -36.43 -30.81 -25.00
N GLY A 43 -35.50 -31.72 -25.25
CA GLY A 43 -34.92 -31.97 -26.57
C GLY A 43 -33.90 -33.12 -26.58
N ASP A 44 -33.62 -33.64 -27.78
CA ASP A 44 -32.69 -34.73 -28.03
C ASP A 44 -31.26 -34.20 -28.31
N ASP A 45 -31.11 -32.90 -28.49
CA ASP A 45 -29.87 -32.20 -28.82
C ASP A 45 -29.60 -31.07 -27.87
N LEU A 46 -28.37 -31.04 -27.31
CA LEU A 46 -27.94 -30.02 -26.35
C LEU A 46 -28.09 -28.60 -26.89
N THR A 47 -27.76 -28.37 -28.16
CA THR A 47 -27.91 -27.06 -28.80
C THR A 47 -29.35 -26.59 -28.81
N LYS A 48 -30.32 -27.49 -29.08
CA LYS A 48 -31.75 -27.16 -29.02
C LYS A 48 -32.23 -26.92 -27.61
N ILE A 49 -31.71 -27.64 -26.63
CA ILE A 49 -32.01 -27.46 -25.21
C ILE A 49 -31.53 -26.08 -24.76
N VAL A 50 -30.26 -25.71 -25.06
CA VAL A 50 -29.67 -24.43 -24.73
C VAL A 50 -30.42 -23.28 -25.41
N PHE A 51 -30.77 -23.44 -26.70
CA PHE A 51 -31.54 -22.44 -27.43
C PHE A 51 -32.91 -22.14 -26.78
N LYS A 52 -33.64 -23.18 -26.38
CA LYS A 52 -34.92 -23.02 -25.67
C LYS A 52 -34.74 -22.44 -24.29
N LEU A 53 -33.67 -22.81 -23.56
CA LEU A 53 -33.36 -22.29 -22.25
C LEU A 53 -33.11 -20.78 -22.31
N ILE A 54 -32.32 -20.32 -23.30
CA ILE A 54 -32.06 -18.87 -23.51
C ILE A 54 -33.37 -18.16 -23.87
N GLY A 55 -34.20 -18.73 -24.75
CA GLY A 55 -35.50 -18.15 -25.14
C GLY A 55 -36.43 -17.97 -23.95
N THR A 56 -36.49 -18.97 -23.06
CA THR A 56 -37.30 -18.85 -21.82
C THR A 56 -36.68 -17.81 -20.87
N ALA A 57 -35.36 -17.78 -20.73
CA ALA A 57 -34.66 -16.79 -19.92
C ALA A 57 -34.90 -15.36 -20.43
N GLU A 58 -34.96 -15.17 -21.74
CA GLU A 58 -35.28 -13.89 -22.37
C GLU A 58 -36.71 -13.48 -22.14
N ALA A 59 -37.67 -14.40 -22.35
CA ALA A 59 -39.09 -14.16 -22.17
C ALA A 59 -39.46 -13.82 -20.71
N GLU A 60 -38.78 -14.44 -19.75
CA GLU A 60 -38.98 -14.25 -18.32
C GLU A 60 -38.00 -13.25 -17.68
N ALA A 61 -37.17 -12.58 -18.47
CA ALA A 61 -36.21 -11.53 -18.06
C ALA A 61 -35.13 -11.95 -17.05
N TRP A 62 -34.63 -13.21 -17.12
CA TRP A 62 -33.54 -13.69 -16.26
C TRP A 62 -32.26 -14.14 -17.03
N VAL A 63 -32.03 -13.62 -18.24
CA VAL A 63 -30.81 -13.89 -19.03
C VAL A 63 -29.55 -13.54 -18.28
N ASP A 64 -29.53 -12.42 -17.56
CA ASP A 64 -28.38 -11.97 -16.78
C ASP A 64 -28.07 -12.97 -15.65
N GLN A 65 -29.08 -13.50 -15.01
CA GLN A 65 -28.94 -14.55 -13.99
C GLN A 65 -28.43 -15.85 -14.58
N LEU A 66 -28.87 -16.22 -15.79
CA LEU A 66 -28.39 -17.40 -16.50
C LEU A 66 -26.88 -17.30 -16.80
N ILE A 67 -26.43 -16.16 -17.31
CA ILE A 67 -25.02 -15.91 -17.60
C ILE A 67 -24.17 -15.93 -16.32
N ALA A 68 -24.65 -15.28 -15.28
CA ALA A 68 -23.97 -15.25 -13.98
C ALA A 68 -23.82 -16.67 -13.37
N ALA A 69 -24.92 -17.44 -13.37
CA ALA A 69 -24.95 -18.82 -12.88
C ALA A 69 -24.02 -19.75 -13.68
N ALA A 70 -23.98 -19.60 -15.00
CA ALA A 70 -23.10 -20.38 -15.87
C ALA A 70 -21.64 -20.05 -15.60
N ARG A 71 -21.27 -18.78 -15.44
CA ARG A 71 -19.90 -18.35 -15.11
C ARG A 71 -19.46 -18.81 -13.73
N GLU A 72 -20.33 -18.73 -12.74
CA GLU A 72 -20.04 -19.18 -11.38
C GLU A 72 -19.83 -20.71 -11.33
N SER A 73 -20.56 -21.48 -12.15
CA SER A 73 -20.45 -22.93 -12.23
C SER A 73 -19.27 -23.39 -13.09
N ASN A 74 -18.81 -22.58 -14.04
CA ASN A 74 -17.65 -22.86 -14.90
C ASN A 74 -16.80 -21.59 -15.12
N PRO A 75 -16.09 -21.10 -14.07
CA PRO A 75 -15.36 -19.83 -14.11
C PRO A 75 -14.17 -19.85 -15.09
N GLY A 76 -13.65 -21.02 -15.43
CA GLY A 76 -12.53 -21.19 -16.37
C GLY A 76 -12.92 -21.20 -17.85
N ASN A 77 -14.21 -21.15 -18.20
CA ASN A 77 -14.62 -21.23 -19.60
C ASN A 77 -14.38 -19.89 -20.32
N PRO A 78 -13.50 -19.87 -21.37
CA PRO A 78 -13.11 -18.63 -22.04
C PRO A 78 -14.25 -18.00 -22.86
N ARG A 79 -15.15 -18.81 -23.46
CA ARG A 79 -16.26 -18.29 -24.28
C ARG A 79 -17.31 -17.59 -23.42
N LEU A 80 -17.65 -18.16 -22.27
CA LEU A 80 -18.54 -17.49 -21.30
C LEU A 80 -17.92 -16.21 -20.76
N PHE A 81 -16.60 -16.21 -20.54
CA PHE A 81 -15.92 -15.01 -20.08
C PHE A 81 -15.97 -13.87 -21.12
N VAL A 82 -15.61 -14.15 -22.35
CA VAL A 82 -15.63 -13.19 -23.47
C VAL A 82 -17.06 -12.69 -23.71
N PHE A 83 -18.04 -13.58 -23.76
CA PHE A 83 -19.44 -13.21 -23.97
C PHE A 83 -19.96 -12.27 -22.85
N ALA A 84 -19.63 -12.58 -21.60
CA ALA A 84 -20.03 -11.73 -20.49
C ALA A 84 -19.36 -10.34 -20.52
N GLN A 85 -18.10 -10.26 -20.96
CA GLN A 85 -17.42 -8.97 -21.17
C GLN A 85 -18.08 -8.16 -22.31
N GLU A 86 -18.36 -8.80 -23.45
CA GLU A 86 -19.03 -8.13 -24.57
C GLU A 86 -20.44 -7.62 -24.18
N LEU A 87 -21.12 -8.37 -23.33
CA LEU A 87 -22.44 -7.99 -22.85
C LEU A 87 -22.40 -6.80 -21.90
N HIS A 88 -21.39 -6.73 -21.02
CA HIS A 88 -21.20 -5.57 -20.15
C HIS A 88 -20.77 -4.32 -20.91
N LEU A 89 -20.05 -4.46 -22.00
CA LEU A 89 -19.70 -3.37 -22.93
C LEU A 89 -20.88 -2.96 -23.81
N ALA A 90 -21.83 -3.87 -24.04
CA ALA A 90 -23.00 -3.66 -24.88
C ALA A 90 -24.30 -3.40 -24.09
N THR A 91 -24.25 -3.23 -22.76
CA THR A 91 -25.45 -2.83 -22.01
C THR A 91 -25.92 -1.47 -22.52
N PRO A 92 -27.16 -1.36 -23.01
CA PRO A 92 -27.69 -0.06 -23.42
C PRO A 92 -27.62 0.89 -22.22
N THR A 93 -27.07 2.06 -22.44
CA THR A 93 -27.18 3.17 -21.47
C THR A 93 -28.65 3.30 -21.08
N PRO A 94 -29.01 3.27 -19.78
CA PRO A 94 -30.39 3.48 -19.38
C PRO A 94 -30.92 4.74 -20.04
N SER A 95 -32.09 4.64 -20.67
CA SER A 95 -32.71 5.74 -21.41
C SER A 95 -32.77 6.99 -20.54
N GLY A 96 -31.99 8.02 -20.85
CA GLY A 96 -31.95 9.29 -20.11
C GLY A 96 -30.61 9.65 -19.44
N LEU A 97 -29.59 8.77 -19.41
CA LEU A 97 -28.27 9.13 -18.96
C LEU A 97 -27.33 9.26 -20.17
N SER A 98 -26.68 10.40 -20.35
CA SER A 98 -25.59 10.54 -21.33
C SER A 98 -24.45 9.59 -20.95
N GLY A 99 -23.69 9.06 -21.91
CA GLY A 99 -22.58 8.14 -21.66
C GLY A 99 -21.58 8.65 -20.60
N LEU A 100 -21.46 9.96 -20.44
CA LEU A 100 -20.67 10.64 -19.40
C LEU A 100 -21.17 10.44 -17.97
N ALA A 101 -22.41 9.97 -17.76
CA ALA A 101 -23.01 9.77 -16.43
C ALA A 101 -22.86 8.34 -15.87
N LEU A 102 -22.20 7.44 -16.61
CA LEU A 102 -22.03 6.03 -16.19
C LEU A 102 -20.78 5.80 -15.34
N GLU A 103 -19.83 6.72 -15.39
CA GLU A 103 -18.62 6.64 -14.57
C GLU A 103 -18.96 6.98 -13.11
N LYS A 104 -18.49 6.14 -12.19
CA LYS A 104 -18.78 6.27 -10.75
C LYS A 104 -17.54 6.00 -9.93
N ILE A 105 -17.46 6.65 -8.77
CA ILE A 105 -16.51 6.30 -7.72
C ILE A 105 -17.00 4.98 -7.09
N ILE A 106 -16.26 3.91 -7.32
CA ILE A 106 -16.55 2.57 -6.78
C ILE A 106 -15.99 2.45 -5.36
N LYS A 107 -14.75 2.87 -5.15
CA LYS A 107 -14.06 2.81 -3.87
C LYS A 107 -13.85 4.21 -3.31
N LYS A 108 -14.71 4.61 -2.36
CA LYS A 108 -14.68 5.96 -1.77
C LYS A 108 -13.41 6.27 -1.00
N THR A 109 -12.68 5.25 -0.55
CA THR A 109 -11.39 5.37 0.13
C THR A 109 -10.25 5.77 -0.82
N ASN A 110 -10.42 5.56 -2.15
CA ASN A 110 -9.44 5.94 -3.16
C ASN A 110 -9.92 7.23 -3.83
N LYS A 111 -9.37 8.36 -3.40
CA LYS A 111 -9.66 9.68 -3.97
C LYS A 111 -8.94 9.85 -5.32
N PHE A 112 -9.46 10.75 -6.17
CA PHE A 112 -8.68 11.28 -7.29
C PHE A 112 -7.57 12.18 -6.75
N LEU A 113 -6.38 12.04 -7.33
CA LEU A 113 -5.20 12.80 -6.95
C LEU A 113 -4.86 13.81 -8.03
N ASP A 114 -4.51 15.03 -7.63
CA ASP A 114 -3.89 15.99 -8.52
C ASP A 114 -2.46 15.54 -8.84
N VAL A 115 -2.20 15.25 -10.12
CA VAL A 115 -0.95 14.64 -10.56
C VAL A 115 0.26 15.52 -10.27
N ASN A 116 0.15 16.85 -10.43
CA ASN A 116 1.28 17.76 -10.21
C ASN A 116 1.58 17.85 -8.72
N THR A 117 0.58 18.14 -7.89
CA THR A 117 0.73 18.23 -6.45
C THR A 117 1.26 16.93 -5.85
N TRP A 118 0.74 15.78 -6.30
CA TRP A 118 1.19 14.47 -5.80
C TRP A 118 2.66 14.19 -6.15
N ARG A 119 3.07 14.51 -7.40
CA ARG A 119 4.45 14.33 -7.86
C ARG A 119 5.42 15.29 -7.18
N GLU A 120 5.04 16.54 -6.99
CA GLU A 120 5.84 17.54 -6.29
C GLU A 120 6.09 17.12 -4.84
N ARG A 121 5.05 16.66 -4.13
CA ARG A 121 5.19 16.15 -2.76
C ARG A 121 6.07 14.90 -2.68
N LEU A 122 5.94 13.96 -3.64
CA LEU A 122 6.85 12.83 -3.72
C LEU A 122 8.31 13.31 -3.88
N GLY A 123 8.57 14.28 -4.77
CA GLY A 123 9.90 14.83 -5.02
C GLY A 123 10.51 15.51 -3.79
N GLU A 124 9.70 16.20 -2.97
CA GLU A 124 10.13 16.78 -1.70
C GLU A 124 10.47 15.69 -0.68
N ILE A 125 9.54 14.75 -0.44
CA ILE A 125 9.67 13.72 0.59
C ILE A 125 10.83 12.76 0.28
N GLU A 126 11.06 12.39 -0.99
CA GLU A 126 12.15 11.49 -1.35
C GLU A 126 13.55 12.04 -1.00
N ALA A 127 13.69 13.39 -0.96
CA ALA A 127 14.94 14.01 -0.54
C ALA A 127 15.12 14.02 0.99
N GLN A 128 14.04 13.85 1.75
CA GLN A 128 14.00 13.91 3.22
C GLN A 128 14.21 12.54 3.87
N VAL A 129 14.20 11.46 3.08
CA VAL A 129 14.42 10.08 3.54
C VAL A 129 15.88 9.69 3.32
N CYS A 130 16.50 9.03 4.30
CA CYS A 130 17.87 8.57 4.24
C CYS A 130 17.98 7.07 4.52
N ARG A 131 18.99 6.43 3.92
CA ARG A 131 19.47 5.13 4.34
C ARG A 131 20.38 5.30 5.54
N ILE A 132 20.14 4.54 6.61
CA ILE A 132 21.03 4.47 7.76
C ILE A 132 21.96 3.28 7.56
N GLU A 133 23.26 3.51 7.71
CA GLU A 133 24.31 2.51 7.61
C GLU A 133 25.12 2.51 8.91
N ILE A 134 25.22 1.38 9.57
CA ILE A 134 26.01 1.24 10.81
C ILE A 134 27.14 0.25 10.55
N ILE A 135 28.35 0.71 10.68
CA ILE A 135 29.53 -0.12 10.51
C ILE A 135 29.77 -0.86 11.83
N ILE A 136 29.69 -2.18 11.78
CA ILE A 136 29.97 -3.09 12.90
C ILE A 136 31.17 -3.95 12.58
N ASN A 137 31.78 -4.62 13.61
CA ASN A 137 33.02 -5.37 13.48
C ASN A 137 33.10 -6.35 12.30
N ASN A 138 31.96 -6.95 11.90
CA ASN A 138 31.92 -7.99 10.87
C ASN A 138 31.04 -7.63 9.67
N GLY A 139 30.68 -6.35 9.47
CA GLY A 139 29.83 -5.97 8.34
C GLY A 139 29.17 -4.62 8.48
N ARG A 140 27.99 -4.51 7.93
CA ARG A 140 27.13 -3.31 8.04
C ARG A 140 25.70 -3.72 8.32
N GLU A 141 25.05 -2.97 9.19
CA GLU A 141 23.62 -3.01 9.40
C GLU A 141 22.97 -1.83 8.68
N PHE A 142 21.73 -2.02 8.25
CA PHE A 142 21.03 -1.03 7.46
C PHE A 142 19.61 -0.80 7.99
N GLY A 143 19.18 0.43 7.87
CA GLY A 143 17.82 0.86 8.12
C GLY A 143 17.44 2.06 7.26
N THR A 144 16.29 2.58 7.51
CA THR A 144 15.78 3.81 6.91
C THR A 144 15.50 4.83 8.03
N GLY A 145 15.66 6.10 7.74
CA GLY A 145 15.27 7.20 8.60
C GLY A 145 14.80 8.38 7.78
N PHE A 146 14.26 9.39 8.42
CA PHE A 146 13.81 10.61 7.73
C PHE A 146 13.91 11.84 8.62
N LEU A 147 14.14 13.00 7.98
CA LEU A 147 14.17 14.28 8.66
C LEU A 147 12.79 14.68 9.17
N VAL A 148 12.71 15.11 10.43
CA VAL A 148 11.51 15.64 11.09
C VAL A 148 11.71 17.07 11.61
N ALA A 149 12.94 17.57 11.56
CA ALA A 149 13.36 18.94 11.83
C ALA A 149 14.60 19.24 10.96
N PRO A 150 15.11 20.49 10.91
CA PRO A 150 16.27 20.86 10.09
C PRO A 150 17.48 19.95 10.27
N ASN A 151 17.73 19.45 11.48
CA ASN A 151 18.87 18.62 11.85
C ASN A 151 18.48 17.39 12.69
N ALA A 152 17.20 16.99 12.73
CA ALA A 152 16.75 15.82 13.47
C ALA A 152 16.18 14.75 12.55
N VAL A 153 16.66 13.50 12.72
CA VAL A 153 16.20 12.30 12.00
C VAL A 153 15.53 11.34 12.97
N ILE A 154 14.39 10.81 12.58
CA ILE A 154 13.73 9.71 13.30
C ILE A 154 13.94 8.39 12.55
N THR A 155 14.16 7.32 13.32
CA THR A 155 14.26 5.93 12.87
C THR A 155 13.77 4.97 13.97
N ASN A 156 13.94 3.65 13.83
CA ASN A 156 13.64 2.73 14.92
C ASN A 156 14.77 2.62 15.95
N TYR A 157 14.38 2.30 17.17
CA TYR A 157 15.32 1.96 18.25
C TYR A 157 16.18 0.75 17.86
N HIS A 158 15.55 -0.33 17.34
CA HIS A 158 16.30 -1.54 16.98
C HIS A 158 17.32 -1.32 15.85
N VAL A 159 17.07 -0.35 14.94
CA VAL A 159 18.08 0.07 13.93
C VAL A 159 19.31 0.67 14.60
N MET A 160 19.14 1.46 15.65
CA MET A 160 20.22 2.14 16.37
C MET A 160 20.72 1.36 17.59
N GLU A 161 20.20 0.16 17.84
CA GLU A 161 20.45 -0.59 19.09
C GLU A 161 21.91 -0.87 19.34
N ALA A 162 22.68 -1.23 18.29
CA ALA A 162 24.12 -1.47 18.40
C ALA A 162 24.88 -0.24 18.90
N VAL A 163 24.48 0.96 18.45
CA VAL A 163 25.09 2.24 18.86
C VAL A 163 24.62 2.64 20.26
N ILE A 164 23.34 2.51 20.54
CA ILE A 164 22.74 2.82 21.86
C ILE A 164 23.34 1.95 22.97
N LYS A 165 23.64 0.69 22.66
CA LYS A 165 24.27 -0.26 23.59
C LYS A 165 25.80 -0.22 23.61
N GLY A 166 26.42 0.68 22.83
CA GLY A 166 27.89 0.84 22.77
C GLY A 166 28.62 -0.30 22.05
N GLN A 167 27.91 -1.08 21.24
CA GLN A 167 28.50 -2.14 20.38
C GLN A 167 29.08 -1.59 19.08
N ALA A 168 28.62 -0.42 18.65
CA ALA A 168 29.16 0.40 17.56
C ALA A 168 29.32 1.84 18.04
N ALA A 169 30.27 2.58 17.46
CA ALA A 169 30.46 3.97 17.82
C ALA A 169 29.55 4.91 17.00
N PRO A 170 29.09 6.05 17.54
CA PRO A 170 28.28 7.02 16.79
C PRO A 170 28.94 7.48 15.48
N LYS A 171 30.26 7.61 15.45
CA LYS A 171 31.06 7.95 14.25
C LYS A 171 30.95 6.93 13.13
N ASP A 172 30.57 5.69 13.43
CA ASP A 172 30.43 4.59 12.48
C ASP A 172 29.02 4.57 11.83
N VAL A 173 28.16 5.53 12.18
CA VAL A 173 26.83 5.72 11.57
C VAL A 173 26.94 6.68 10.41
N ILE A 174 26.35 6.31 9.27
CA ILE A 174 26.19 7.14 8.08
C ILE A 174 24.71 7.30 7.80
N LEU A 175 24.28 8.55 7.66
CA LEU A 175 22.96 8.94 7.20
C LEU A 175 23.10 9.37 5.73
N ARG A 176 22.67 8.51 4.81
CA ARG A 176 22.86 8.70 3.37
C ARG A 176 21.55 9.14 2.73
N PHE A 177 21.44 10.43 2.42
CA PHE A 177 20.35 11.02 1.63
C PHE A 177 20.61 10.91 0.13
N ASP A 178 19.56 11.08 -0.69
CA ASP A 178 19.65 11.12 -2.15
C ASP A 178 20.20 9.84 -2.80
N TYR A 179 20.21 8.71 -2.11
CA TYR A 179 20.62 7.43 -2.67
C TYR A 179 19.50 6.86 -3.54
N LYS A 180 19.57 7.18 -4.85
CA LYS A 180 18.52 6.89 -5.84
C LYS A 180 19.07 6.20 -7.06
N GLN A 181 18.24 5.40 -7.72
CA GLN A 181 18.51 4.78 -9.00
C GLN A 181 17.63 5.42 -10.09
N LEU A 182 18.19 5.76 -11.26
CA LEU A 182 17.39 6.22 -12.40
C LEU A 182 16.76 5.04 -13.14
N GLY A 183 15.79 5.36 -14.02
CA GLY A 183 14.95 4.39 -14.72
C GLY A 183 15.68 3.40 -15.62
N ASP A 184 16.91 3.67 -16.04
CA ASP A 184 17.78 2.77 -16.81
C ASP A 184 18.53 1.76 -15.94
N ARG A 185 18.26 1.74 -14.62
CA ARG A 185 18.90 0.92 -13.61
C ARG A 185 20.40 1.21 -13.37
N THR A 186 20.95 2.28 -13.91
CA THR A 186 22.27 2.74 -13.51
C THR A 186 22.19 3.47 -12.18
N ILE A 187 23.15 3.24 -11.29
CA ILE A 187 23.23 4.00 -10.04
C ILE A 187 23.73 5.39 -10.40
N ILE A 188 22.90 6.39 -10.18
CA ILE A 188 23.20 7.74 -10.61
C ILE A 188 23.70 8.59 -9.46
N ASN A 189 23.12 8.42 -8.29
CA ASN A 189 23.51 9.19 -7.14
C ASN A 189 23.93 8.27 -6.00
N GLN A 190 25.20 8.34 -5.60
CA GLN A 190 25.74 7.63 -4.43
C GLN A 190 25.23 8.25 -3.12
N GLY A 191 24.48 9.33 -3.21
CA GLY A 191 23.92 10.05 -2.08
C GLY A 191 24.90 11.01 -1.40
N THR A 192 24.33 11.81 -0.53
CA THR A 192 25.03 12.75 0.35
C THR A 192 25.10 12.17 1.75
N GLU A 193 26.29 12.08 2.31
CA GLU A 193 26.53 11.47 3.63
C GLU A 193 26.54 12.54 4.71
N TYR A 194 25.83 12.26 5.79
CA TYR A 194 25.86 13.01 7.04
C TYR A 194 26.27 12.09 8.19
N ARG A 195 26.72 12.67 9.29
CA ARG A 195 27.11 11.98 10.51
C ARG A 195 26.23 12.39 11.66
N LEU A 196 26.28 11.62 12.72
CA LEU A 196 25.64 11.99 13.98
C LEU A 196 26.44 13.12 14.67
N ALA A 197 25.73 14.03 15.32
CA ALA A 197 26.32 15.05 16.19
C ALA A 197 26.98 14.42 17.42
N GLU A 198 27.75 15.19 18.20
CA GLU A 198 28.40 14.70 19.44
C GLU A 198 27.34 14.22 20.45
N ASP A 199 26.31 15.02 20.70
CA ASP A 199 25.14 14.69 21.56
C ASP A 199 23.99 14.17 20.69
N TRP A 200 24.26 13.12 19.93
CA TRP A 200 23.40 12.63 18.84
C TRP A 200 22.03 12.07 19.25
N LEU A 201 21.84 11.61 20.48
CA LEU A 201 20.61 10.94 20.90
C LEU A 201 19.69 11.92 21.62
N ILE A 202 18.69 12.44 20.90
CA ILE A 202 17.70 13.36 21.47
C ILE A 202 16.72 12.61 22.38
N ASP A 203 16.12 11.54 21.86
CA ASP A 203 15.21 10.66 22.61
C ASP A 203 15.15 9.26 22.00
N LYS A 204 14.66 8.29 22.78
CA LYS A 204 14.47 6.91 22.35
C LYS A 204 13.35 6.22 23.11
N SER A 205 12.76 5.23 22.46
CA SER A 205 11.80 4.31 23.08
C SER A 205 12.09 2.89 22.58
N PRO A 206 12.40 1.93 23.46
CA PRO A 206 12.75 0.57 23.07
C PRO A 206 11.54 -0.14 22.44
N TYR A 207 11.78 -1.28 21.82
CA TYR A 207 10.72 -2.20 21.37
C TYR A 207 10.36 -3.21 22.45
N VAL A 208 9.17 -3.79 22.35
CA VAL A 208 8.73 -4.88 23.23
C VAL A 208 9.43 -6.18 22.84
N THR A 209 10.01 -6.87 23.85
CA THR A 209 10.70 -8.17 23.66
C THR A 209 9.84 -9.36 24.03
N GLU A 210 8.71 -9.14 24.67
CA GLU A 210 7.77 -10.14 25.15
C GLU A 210 6.60 -10.33 24.19
N ASN A 211 5.92 -11.46 24.23
CA ASN A 211 4.72 -11.70 23.44
C ASN A 211 3.48 -11.01 24.06
N ARG A 212 3.48 -9.70 24.07
CA ARG A 212 2.40 -8.82 24.56
C ARG A 212 2.30 -7.55 23.72
N LEU A 213 1.26 -6.76 23.92
CA LEU A 213 1.16 -5.45 23.29
C LEU A 213 2.24 -4.49 23.85
N PRO A 214 2.84 -3.65 22.99
CA PRO A 214 3.76 -2.59 23.42
C PRO A 214 3.05 -1.61 24.37
N THR A 215 3.77 -1.13 25.37
CA THR A 215 3.31 -0.01 26.21
C THR A 215 3.60 1.33 25.52
N PRO A 216 3.06 2.47 26.01
CA PRO A 216 3.41 3.81 25.51
C PRO A 216 4.90 4.18 25.64
N ASP A 217 5.70 3.38 26.37
CA ASP A 217 7.13 3.54 26.52
C ASP A 217 7.96 2.56 25.65
N GLU A 218 7.29 1.72 24.86
CA GLU A 218 7.91 0.70 24.01
C GLU A 218 7.44 0.89 22.54
N LEU A 219 7.85 2.01 21.95
CA LEU A 219 7.36 2.47 20.63
C LEU A 219 8.37 2.24 19.50
N ASP A 220 9.50 1.59 19.80
CA ASP A 220 10.56 1.26 18.83
C ASP A 220 10.98 2.45 17.96
N TYR A 221 11.34 3.57 18.57
CA TYR A 221 11.92 4.69 17.83
C TYR A 221 13.18 5.24 18.49
N ALA A 222 14.00 5.91 17.69
CA ALA A 222 15.12 6.74 18.10
C ALA A 222 15.08 8.07 17.34
N LEU A 223 15.22 9.18 18.06
CA LEU A 223 15.31 10.52 17.52
C LEU A 223 16.77 10.98 17.63
N LEU A 224 17.36 11.27 16.46
CA LEU A 224 18.80 11.48 16.29
C LEU A 224 19.08 12.91 15.91
N LEU A 225 20.10 13.51 16.54
CA LEU A 225 20.69 14.77 16.10
C LEU A 225 21.78 14.51 15.06
N VAL A 226 21.70 15.25 13.95
CA VAL A 226 22.62 15.15 12.81
C VAL A 226 23.61 16.30 12.86
N ASP A 227 24.88 16.02 12.58
CA ASP A 227 25.90 17.06 12.43
C ASP A 227 25.62 17.91 11.19
N GLY A 228 25.60 19.24 11.36
CA GLY A 228 25.13 20.18 10.36
C GLY A 228 23.59 20.36 10.35
N VAL A 229 23.08 20.94 9.29
CA VAL A 229 21.65 21.26 9.12
C VAL A 229 21.14 20.77 7.76
N PRO A 230 21.10 19.45 7.56
CA PRO A 230 20.77 18.86 6.24
C PRO A 230 19.43 19.33 5.67
N GLY A 231 18.44 19.66 6.50
CA GLY A 231 17.16 20.17 6.06
C GLY A 231 17.21 21.55 5.41
N GLU A 232 18.16 22.40 5.76
CA GLU A 232 18.36 23.73 5.16
C GLU A 232 19.33 23.69 3.98
N GLU A 233 20.09 22.60 3.84
CA GLU A 233 21.04 22.45 2.75
C GLU A 233 20.33 22.06 1.44
N ARG A 234 20.95 22.46 0.33
CA ARG A 234 20.42 22.12 -1.01
C ARG A 234 20.58 20.64 -1.31
N ILE A 235 19.61 20.09 -2.04
CA ILE A 235 19.61 18.68 -2.43
C ILE A 235 20.79 18.35 -3.33
N GLY A 236 21.51 17.25 -3.01
CA GLY A 236 22.63 16.71 -3.77
C GLY A 236 24.02 17.08 -3.24
N LYS A 237 25.01 16.30 -3.61
CA LYS A 237 26.40 16.46 -3.17
C LYS A 237 27.08 17.72 -3.73
N ASN A 238 26.72 18.10 -4.97
CA ASN A 238 27.19 19.30 -5.66
C ASN A 238 25.98 20.01 -6.25
N PRO A 239 25.18 20.72 -5.42
CA PRO A 239 23.93 21.30 -5.89
C PRO A 239 24.17 22.44 -6.87
N GLU A 240 23.41 22.48 -7.97
CA GLU A 240 23.44 23.59 -8.90
C GLU A 240 22.85 24.88 -8.28
N PRO A 241 23.24 26.05 -8.78
CA PRO A 241 22.60 27.29 -8.37
C PRO A 241 21.10 27.24 -8.61
N GLY A 242 20.29 27.44 -7.58
CA GLY A 242 18.82 27.36 -7.66
C GLY A 242 18.22 26.00 -7.25
N SER A 243 19.02 24.96 -6.95
CA SER A 243 18.50 23.74 -6.32
C SER A 243 17.74 24.06 -5.03
N PRO A 244 16.58 23.44 -4.78
CA PRO A 244 15.81 23.67 -3.58
C PRO A 244 16.53 23.17 -2.32
N ALA A 245 16.20 23.72 -1.17
CA ALA A 245 16.58 23.14 0.13
C ALA A 245 15.87 21.78 0.30
N ARG A 246 16.48 20.88 1.06
CA ARG A 246 15.95 19.53 1.30
C ARG A 246 14.63 19.57 2.06
N GLY A 247 14.52 20.45 3.05
CA GLY A 247 13.38 20.47 3.96
C GLY A 247 13.33 19.23 4.87
N TRP A 248 12.21 19.06 5.53
CA TRP A 248 11.93 17.92 6.42
C TRP A 248 10.45 17.57 6.38
N ILE A 249 10.11 16.35 6.77
CA ILE A 249 8.73 15.87 6.83
C ILE A 249 8.04 16.51 8.02
N LYS A 250 6.96 17.23 7.75
CA LYS A 250 6.18 17.87 8.79
C LYS A 250 5.45 16.85 9.64
N LEU A 251 5.65 16.93 10.95
CA LEU A 251 4.94 16.10 11.91
C LEU A 251 3.45 16.51 11.97
N PRO A 252 2.52 15.53 12.00
CA PRO A 252 1.09 15.82 12.05
C PRO A 252 0.70 16.38 13.42
N THR A 253 -0.07 17.47 13.44
CA THR A 253 -0.62 18.07 14.67
C THR A 253 -1.87 17.38 15.17
N GLU A 254 -2.57 16.65 14.29
CA GLU A 254 -3.80 15.93 14.61
C GLU A 254 -3.59 14.40 14.54
N PRO A 255 -4.25 13.62 15.39
CA PRO A 255 -4.27 12.18 15.30
C PRO A 255 -4.79 11.70 13.94
N TYR A 256 -4.23 10.61 13.43
CA TYR A 256 -4.71 9.97 12.21
C TYR A 256 -5.65 8.81 12.55
N GLU A 257 -6.78 8.72 11.85
CA GLU A 257 -7.73 7.62 11.98
C GLU A 257 -7.38 6.53 10.96
N PHE A 258 -6.91 5.37 11.43
CA PHE A 258 -6.55 4.22 10.59
C PHE A 258 -7.79 3.40 10.22
N LEU A 259 -8.48 3.79 9.17
CA LEU A 259 -9.63 3.03 8.66
C LEU A 259 -9.16 1.79 7.89
N PRO A 260 -9.73 0.59 8.15
CA PRO A 260 -9.40 -0.62 7.40
C PRO A 260 -9.59 -0.46 5.89
N ASN A 261 -8.72 -1.12 5.12
CA ASN A 261 -8.72 -1.09 3.65
C ASN A 261 -8.54 0.30 3.03
N THR A 262 -7.83 1.19 3.74
CA THR A 262 -7.38 2.47 3.18
C THR A 262 -5.96 2.35 2.66
N PRO A 263 -5.55 3.22 1.71
CA PRO A 263 -4.21 3.22 1.14
C PRO A 263 -3.10 3.51 2.15
N LEU A 264 -1.92 2.93 1.92
CA LEU A 264 -0.69 3.29 2.62
C LEU A 264 0.50 3.28 1.66
N LEU A 265 1.35 4.29 1.78
CA LEU A 265 2.59 4.45 1.03
C LEU A 265 3.77 4.41 1.99
N ILE A 266 4.86 3.75 1.59
CA ILE A 266 6.10 3.66 2.37
C ILE A 266 7.29 3.99 1.48
N LEU A 267 8.07 5.01 1.82
CA LEU A 267 9.37 5.28 1.20
C LEU A 267 10.46 4.61 2.02
N GLN A 268 11.25 3.73 1.39
CA GLN A 268 12.08 2.79 2.12
C GLN A 268 13.36 2.43 1.35
N HIS A 269 14.37 1.91 2.07
CA HIS A 269 15.58 1.33 1.50
C HIS A 269 15.62 -0.20 1.70
N PRO A 270 14.73 -0.97 1.02
CA PRO A 270 14.67 -2.41 1.19
C PRO A 270 16.00 -3.06 0.77
N LYS A 271 16.51 -4.02 1.54
CA LYS A 271 17.80 -4.71 1.30
C LYS A 271 18.99 -3.76 1.11
N ALA A 272 18.94 -2.60 1.75
CA ALA A 272 19.91 -1.52 1.57
C ALA A 272 20.01 -0.98 0.12
N GLU A 273 19.02 -1.28 -0.72
CA GLU A 273 18.93 -0.79 -2.09
C GLU A 273 18.64 0.74 -2.15
N PRO A 274 18.77 1.36 -3.33
CA PRO A 274 18.30 2.72 -3.57
C PRO A 274 16.84 2.89 -3.18
N LEU A 275 16.44 4.12 -2.82
CA LEU A 275 15.10 4.46 -2.36
C LEU A 275 14.00 3.87 -3.26
N LYS A 276 13.01 3.25 -2.64
CA LYS A 276 11.83 2.65 -3.28
C LYS A 276 10.55 3.18 -2.65
N LEU A 277 9.51 3.26 -3.44
CA LEU A 277 8.14 3.47 -2.99
C LEU A 277 7.38 2.15 -3.02
N ALA A 278 6.83 1.73 -1.88
CA ALA A 278 5.79 0.70 -1.83
C ALA A 278 4.43 1.36 -1.65
N PHE A 279 3.43 0.89 -2.39
CA PHE A 279 2.08 1.43 -2.38
C PHE A 279 1.05 0.30 -2.43
N ASP A 280 0.09 0.32 -1.51
CA ASP A 280 -1.07 -0.57 -1.52
C ASP A 280 -2.34 0.25 -1.26
N THR A 281 -3.37 0.01 -2.05
CA THR A 281 -4.67 0.70 -1.97
C THR A 281 -5.63 0.12 -0.94
N ASP A 282 -5.36 -1.11 -0.47
CA ASP A 282 -6.12 -1.85 0.55
C ASP A 282 -5.23 -2.21 1.75
N ALA A 283 -4.32 -1.31 2.10
CA ALA A 283 -3.22 -1.57 3.00
C ALA A 283 -3.65 -1.81 4.44
N ILE A 284 -4.31 -0.83 5.05
CA ILE A 284 -4.57 -0.84 6.50
C ILE A 284 -5.44 -2.03 6.91
N ILE A 285 -4.98 -2.79 7.88
CA ILE A 285 -5.73 -3.88 8.54
C ILE A 285 -6.41 -3.33 9.78
N GLY A 286 -5.67 -2.65 10.64
CA GLY A 286 -6.20 -2.06 11.87
C GLY A 286 -5.12 -1.58 12.83
N VAL A 287 -5.56 -1.10 13.99
CA VAL A 287 -4.72 -0.63 15.09
C VAL A 287 -5.01 -1.49 16.32
N ASN A 288 -3.99 -1.78 17.11
CA ASN A 288 -4.15 -2.53 18.35
C ASN A 288 -4.92 -1.72 19.43
N GLN A 289 -5.37 -2.39 20.48
CA GLN A 289 -6.27 -1.82 21.50
C GLN A 289 -5.72 -0.57 22.21
N ASN A 290 -4.41 -0.49 22.38
CA ASN A 290 -3.75 0.65 23.04
C ASN A 290 -3.13 1.66 22.08
N SER A 291 -3.43 1.55 20.78
CA SER A 291 -3.00 2.47 19.72
C SER A 291 -1.47 2.66 19.59
N THR A 292 -0.70 1.64 19.96
CA THR A 292 0.76 1.64 19.84
C THR A 292 1.28 0.95 18.58
N THR A 293 0.44 0.18 17.87
CA THR A 293 0.81 -0.54 16.66
C THR A 293 -0.30 -0.49 15.62
N VAL A 294 0.02 -0.11 14.40
CA VAL A 294 -0.83 -0.27 13.22
C VAL A 294 -0.29 -1.41 12.35
N THR A 295 -1.19 -2.24 11.83
CA THR A 295 -0.86 -3.35 10.92
C THR A 295 -1.40 -3.09 9.52
N TYR A 296 -0.64 -3.50 8.50
CA TYR A 296 -0.95 -3.24 7.09
C TYR A 296 -0.31 -4.28 6.16
N ARG A 297 -0.76 -4.30 4.88
CA ARG A 297 -0.30 -5.24 3.85
C ARG A 297 0.77 -4.69 2.92
N THR A 298 1.10 -3.39 3.01
CA THR A 298 2.13 -2.78 2.15
C THR A 298 3.46 -3.52 2.30
N ASN A 299 4.08 -3.87 1.18
CA ASN A 299 5.30 -4.68 1.14
C ASN A 299 6.51 -3.96 1.72
N THR A 300 7.29 -4.67 2.53
CA THR A 300 8.59 -4.23 3.08
C THR A 300 9.59 -5.37 3.05
N GLU A 301 10.88 -5.05 3.21
CA GLU A 301 11.99 -6.01 3.26
C GLU A 301 12.99 -5.55 4.34
N PRO A 302 13.93 -6.40 4.79
CA PRO A 302 14.99 -5.98 5.71
C PRO A 302 15.70 -4.71 5.21
N GLY A 303 15.90 -3.73 6.09
CA GLY A 303 16.39 -2.38 5.76
C GLY A 303 15.29 -1.33 5.63
N SER A 304 14.02 -1.75 5.57
CA SER A 304 12.86 -0.84 5.57
C SER A 304 12.51 -0.31 6.97
N SER A 305 13.03 -0.91 8.02
CA SER A 305 12.85 -0.43 9.41
C SER A 305 13.22 1.05 9.54
N GLY A 306 12.34 1.85 10.16
CA GLY A 306 12.48 3.30 10.30
C GLY A 306 11.93 4.11 9.13
N SER A 307 11.26 3.48 8.17
CA SER A 307 10.64 4.18 7.03
C SER A 307 9.40 4.97 7.44
N PRO A 308 9.20 6.15 6.83
CA PRO A 308 7.95 6.89 6.96
C PRO A 308 6.82 6.20 6.22
N CYS A 309 5.66 6.10 6.89
CA CYS A 309 4.42 5.63 6.31
C CYS A 309 3.47 6.81 6.10
N PHE A 310 2.91 6.92 4.90
CA PHE A 310 2.03 8.02 4.50
C PHE A 310 0.65 7.51 4.08
N ASP A 311 -0.34 8.36 4.26
CA ASP A 311 -1.59 8.21 3.54
C ASP A 311 -1.45 8.68 2.08
N ILE A 312 -2.53 8.56 1.30
CA ILE A 312 -2.52 8.93 -0.12
C ILE A 312 -2.32 10.43 -0.38
N GLU A 313 -2.54 11.27 0.62
CA GLU A 313 -2.34 12.73 0.58
C GLU A 313 -0.95 13.15 1.10
N TRP A 314 -0.05 12.20 1.29
CA TRP A 314 1.29 12.40 1.83
C TRP A 314 1.32 12.94 3.28
N LYS A 315 0.28 12.65 4.07
CA LYS A 315 0.31 12.89 5.51
C LYS A 315 1.08 11.75 6.18
N LEU A 316 2.11 12.08 6.95
CA LEU A 316 2.86 11.10 7.74
C LEU A 316 1.95 10.53 8.83
N VAL A 317 1.78 9.20 8.85
CA VAL A 317 0.83 8.53 9.76
C VAL A 317 1.49 7.52 10.71
N ALA A 318 2.57 6.87 10.30
CA ALA A 318 3.27 5.88 11.12
C ALA A 318 4.76 5.80 10.80
N LEU A 319 5.52 5.19 11.71
CA LEU A 319 6.91 4.76 11.55
C LEU A 319 6.92 3.23 11.39
N HIS A 320 7.37 2.73 10.24
CA HIS A 320 7.49 1.28 10.00
C HIS A 320 8.54 0.65 10.90
N HIS A 321 8.25 -0.50 11.51
CA HIS A 321 9.21 -1.15 12.40
C HIS A 321 9.40 -2.66 12.20
N SER A 322 8.40 -3.42 11.76
CA SER A 322 8.54 -4.88 11.68
C SER A 322 7.56 -5.51 10.69
N GLY A 323 7.77 -6.79 10.42
CA GLY A 323 6.81 -7.67 9.76
C GLY A 323 6.16 -8.64 10.72
N ASP A 324 5.31 -9.53 10.17
CA ASP A 324 4.68 -10.63 10.87
C ASP A 324 5.76 -11.55 11.49
N PRO A 325 5.67 -11.90 12.79
CA PRO A 325 6.56 -12.89 13.39
C PRO A 325 6.54 -14.27 12.71
N ASP A 326 5.43 -14.63 12.06
CA ASP A 326 5.40 -15.81 11.18
C ASP A 326 6.03 -15.50 9.81
N TRP A 327 7.36 -15.40 9.81
CA TRP A 327 8.16 -15.08 8.62
C TRP A 327 7.98 -16.10 7.45
N ARG A 328 7.40 -17.29 7.69
CA ARG A 328 7.15 -18.31 6.66
C ARG A 328 5.89 -18.03 5.86
N ASN A 329 4.88 -17.45 6.52
CA ASN A 329 3.60 -17.07 5.92
C ASN A 329 3.19 -15.67 6.40
N PRO A 330 3.97 -14.62 6.09
CA PRO A 330 3.68 -13.28 6.57
C PRO A 330 2.35 -12.78 6.01
N THR A 331 1.50 -12.25 6.87
CA THR A 331 0.18 -11.72 6.51
C THR A 331 0.07 -10.22 6.68
N TYR A 332 1.00 -9.60 7.40
CA TYR A 332 1.04 -8.17 7.64
C TYR A 332 2.45 -7.64 7.89
N ASN A 333 2.59 -6.35 7.78
CA ASN A 333 3.68 -5.54 8.31
C ASN A 333 3.13 -4.62 9.38
N ALA A 334 3.99 -4.05 10.23
CA ALA A 334 3.59 -3.24 11.36
C ALA A 334 4.40 -1.95 11.47
N GLY A 335 3.77 -0.93 12.03
CA GLY A 335 4.39 0.36 12.33
C GLY A 335 3.84 0.97 13.61
N THR A 336 4.57 1.93 14.16
CA THR A 336 4.15 2.71 15.31
C THR A 336 3.39 3.95 14.83
N PRO A 337 2.11 4.15 15.23
CA PRO A 337 1.36 5.36 14.92
C PRO A 337 2.09 6.63 15.40
N LEU A 338 2.16 7.66 14.56
CA LEU A 338 2.80 8.94 14.94
C LEU A 338 2.12 9.59 16.15
N SER A 339 0.83 9.36 16.36
CA SER A 339 0.11 9.84 17.54
C SER A 339 0.65 9.26 18.85
N ALA A 340 1.12 8.01 18.85
CA ALA A 340 1.75 7.38 20.01
C ALA A 340 3.12 8.02 20.30
N ILE A 341 3.96 8.18 19.27
CA ILE A 341 5.26 8.86 19.38
C ILE A 341 5.07 10.30 19.85
N ARG A 342 4.13 11.03 19.24
CA ARG A 342 3.76 12.38 19.64
C ARG A 342 3.44 12.48 21.14
N SER A 343 2.51 11.63 21.60
CA SER A 343 2.07 11.66 23.01
C SER A 343 3.22 11.43 24.00
N ARG A 344 4.26 10.67 23.60
CA ARG A 344 5.47 10.49 24.38
C ARG A 344 6.37 11.72 24.36
N LEU A 345 6.65 12.28 23.17
CA LEU A 345 7.48 13.48 23.00
C LEU A 345 6.87 14.71 23.66
N GLU A 346 5.53 14.85 23.64
CA GLU A 346 4.81 15.91 24.37
C GLU A 346 5.04 15.83 25.90
N LYS A 347 5.05 14.64 26.46
CA LYS A 347 5.33 14.43 27.90
C LYS A 347 6.78 14.78 28.30
N GLN A 348 7.67 14.88 27.32
CA GLN A 348 9.08 15.20 27.51
C GLN A 348 9.42 16.62 27.05
N ASP A 349 8.41 17.42 26.69
CA ASP A 349 8.51 18.80 26.16
C ASP A 349 9.28 18.90 24.82
N LEU A 350 9.61 17.76 24.18
CA LEU A 350 10.37 17.71 22.91
C LEU A 350 9.52 17.97 21.67
N TRP A 351 8.20 17.79 21.74
CA TRP A 351 7.32 17.94 20.58
C TRP A 351 7.27 19.38 20.06
N THR A 352 7.25 20.34 20.96
CA THR A 352 7.21 21.77 20.63
C THR A 352 8.48 22.19 19.89
N ASP A 353 9.65 21.70 20.29
CA ASP A 353 10.92 21.99 19.65
C ASP A 353 10.95 21.46 18.21
N LEU A 354 10.45 20.22 17.98
CA LEU A 354 10.32 19.64 16.64
C LEU A 354 9.36 20.42 15.74
N LEU A 355 8.31 21.04 16.31
CA LEU A 355 7.38 21.88 15.55
C LEU A 355 7.88 23.30 15.30
N SER A 356 8.88 23.77 16.04
CA SER A 356 9.39 25.16 15.96
C SER A 356 10.04 25.48 14.59
N ASN A 357 10.35 24.46 13.79
CA ASN A 357 11.09 24.57 12.53
C ASN A 357 12.48 25.21 12.68
N GLN A 358 13.06 25.13 13.85
CA GLN A 358 14.43 25.57 14.14
C GLN A 358 15.34 24.35 14.33
N PRO A 359 16.64 24.46 14.06
CA PRO A 359 17.61 23.44 14.45
C PRO A 359 17.54 23.17 15.96
N ILE A 360 17.60 21.90 16.34
CA ILE A 360 17.57 21.44 17.73
C ILE A 360 18.98 21.55 18.33
#